data_56a68a639d0ef3ed245c469f1d726d02
#
_entry.id   56a68a639d0ef3ed245c469f1d726d02
#
_cell.length_a   1.000
_cell.length_b   1.000
_cell.length_c   1.000
_cell.angle_alpha   90.00
_cell.angle_beta   90.00
_cell.angle_gamma   90.00
#
_symmetry.space_group_name_H-M   'P 1'
#
loop_
_entity.id
_entity.type
_entity.pdbx_description
1 polymer ?
#
loop_
_entity_poly.entity_id
_entity_poly.type
_entity_poly.pdbx_seq_one_letter_code
_entity_poly.pdbx_strand_id
1 'polypeptide(L)'
;VKKESSLIVIYNLAIFLLALIYFKVFVYLYFVPIAIFSTIFFLHPKIIKQSPSIQLLVQMAMLFILVTNDYYLVGLIDKLSGGLPRLDHFFANFDSWLFGDQFSILFEQLLANLGNLLSKLLNDLLITVYVSYFLNAFIVGTICYQFAGLDQAKTFFFSLMLFYMINFLLYLLVPVTGPQFFLSESYQNQPLFSAWGRLLYSWVREGQTTFIDGFPSGHFGVTFLLTIWLFNLGHRTKYLFLAISLLMAGATMALRFHYSLDLLAAVPLAAISFYLGKRFKTLSII
;
A
#
# COMPACT_ATOMS: atom_id res chain seq x y z
N VAL A 1 0.95 -14.06 -15.94
CA VAL A 1 -0.27 -13.36 -16.40
C VAL A 1 -1.51 -14.22 -16.20
N LYS A 2 -1.56 -15.48 -16.71
CA LYS A 2 -2.77 -16.31 -16.62
C LYS A 2 -3.16 -16.65 -15.18
N LYS A 3 -2.20 -17.10 -14.36
CA LYS A 3 -2.41 -17.45 -12.96
C LYS A 3 -2.74 -16.22 -12.11
N GLU A 4 -2.03 -15.13 -12.35
CA GLU A 4 -2.26 -13.85 -11.68
C GLU A 4 -3.67 -13.34 -11.95
N SER A 5 -4.10 -13.30 -13.23
CA SER A 5 -5.44 -12.88 -13.61
C SER A 5 -6.52 -13.76 -12.97
N SER A 6 -6.33 -15.10 -12.96
CA SER A 6 -7.27 -16.01 -12.30
C SER A 6 -7.37 -15.74 -10.80
N LEU A 7 -6.23 -15.55 -10.14
CA LEU A 7 -6.20 -15.29 -8.69
C LEU A 7 -6.91 -13.97 -8.35
N ILE A 8 -6.69 -12.92 -9.15
CA ILE A 8 -7.36 -11.63 -8.95
C ILE A 8 -8.87 -11.73 -9.18
N VAL A 9 -9.30 -12.51 -10.19
CA VAL A 9 -10.74 -12.77 -10.41
C VAL A 9 -11.36 -13.48 -9.21
N ILE A 10 -10.72 -14.56 -8.72
CA ILE A 10 -11.18 -15.31 -7.55
C ILE A 10 -11.23 -14.41 -6.31
N TYR A 11 -10.20 -13.62 -6.10
CA TYR A 11 -10.12 -12.65 -5.00
C TYR A 11 -11.28 -11.63 -5.07
N ASN A 12 -11.50 -10.98 -6.22
CA ASN A 12 -12.59 -10.00 -6.37
C ASN A 12 -13.98 -10.65 -6.18
N LEU A 13 -14.16 -11.88 -6.63
CA LEU A 13 -15.40 -12.65 -6.35
C LEU A 13 -15.55 -12.92 -4.85
N ALA A 14 -14.47 -13.30 -4.17
CA ALA A 14 -14.50 -13.56 -2.73
C ALA A 14 -14.83 -12.29 -1.92
N ILE A 15 -14.22 -11.14 -2.26
CA ILE A 15 -14.53 -9.86 -1.61
C ILE A 15 -15.97 -9.43 -1.92
N PHE A 16 -16.44 -9.60 -3.16
CA PHE A 16 -17.83 -9.32 -3.52
C PHE A 16 -18.81 -10.16 -2.68
N LEU A 17 -18.55 -11.46 -2.52
CA LEU A 17 -19.37 -12.35 -1.69
C LEU A 17 -19.28 -11.97 -0.21
N LEU A 18 -18.11 -11.59 0.29
CA LEU A 18 -17.93 -11.08 1.66
C LEU A 18 -18.76 -9.80 1.86
N ALA A 19 -18.71 -8.86 0.91
CA ALA A 19 -19.52 -7.64 0.95
C ALA A 19 -21.01 -7.94 1.00
N LEU A 20 -21.48 -8.85 0.13
CA LEU A 20 -22.88 -9.22 0.03
C LEU A 20 -23.40 -9.97 1.27
N ILE A 21 -22.66 -10.97 1.75
CA ILE A 21 -23.12 -11.89 2.79
C ILE A 21 -22.89 -11.30 4.18
N TYR A 22 -21.69 -10.79 4.44
CA TYR A 22 -21.29 -10.34 5.77
C TYR A 22 -21.64 -8.88 6.03
N PHE A 23 -21.31 -7.99 5.09
CA PHE A 23 -21.62 -6.56 5.23
C PHE A 23 -23.01 -6.20 4.70
N LYS A 24 -23.73 -7.13 4.05
CA LYS A 24 -25.05 -6.94 3.44
C LYS A 24 -25.11 -5.81 2.41
N VAL A 25 -23.99 -5.61 1.70
CA VAL A 25 -23.81 -4.55 0.70
C VAL A 25 -23.65 -5.17 -0.68
N PHE A 26 -24.47 -4.73 -1.64
CA PHE A 26 -24.35 -5.11 -3.04
C PHE A 26 -23.53 -4.07 -3.80
N VAL A 27 -22.28 -4.39 -4.14
CA VAL A 27 -21.39 -3.52 -4.89
C VAL A 27 -21.20 -4.06 -6.30
N TYR A 28 -22.06 -3.66 -7.22
CA TYR A 28 -22.01 -4.09 -8.63
C TYR A 28 -20.72 -3.70 -9.34
N LEU A 29 -20.01 -2.67 -8.86
CA LEU A 29 -18.72 -2.22 -9.41
C LEU A 29 -17.62 -3.29 -9.33
N TYR A 30 -17.75 -4.32 -8.48
CA TYR A 30 -16.82 -5.46 -8.49
C TYR A 30 -16.83 -6.25 -9.81
N PHE A 31 -17.88 -6.16 -10.60
CA PHE A 31 -17.90 -6.79 -11.92
C PHE A 31 -16.93 -6.13 -12.89
N VAL A 32 -16.50 -4.88 -12.68
CA VAL A 32 -15.55 -4.18 -13.53
C VAL A 32 -14.17 -4.85 -13.46
N PRO A 33 -13.47 -4.94 -12.30
CA PRO A 33 -12.20 -5.64 -12.23
C PRO A 33 -12.31 -7.12 -12.62
N ILE A 34 -13.40 -7.80 -12.24
CA ILE A 34 -13.65 -9.20 -12.65
C ILE A 34 -13.67 -9.31 -14.18
N ALA A 35 -14.37 -8.44 -14.89
CA ALA A 35 -14.42 -8.44 -16.36
C ALA A 35 -13.05 -8.14 -16.98
N ILE A 36 -12.32 -7.12 -16.46
CA ILE A 36 -10.99 -6.74 -16.95
C ILE A 36 -10.02 -7.91 -16.80
N PHE A 37 -9.90 -8.49 -15.61
CA PHE A 37 -8.94 -9.57 -15.37
C PHE A 37 -9.34 -10.89 -16.04
N SER A 38 -10.65 -11.16 -16.23
CA SER A 38 -11.12 -12.26 -17.08
C SER A 38 -10.70 -12.06 -18.54
N THR A 39 -10.85 -10.85 -19.05
CA THR A 39 -10.39 -10.51 -20.41
C THR A 39 -8.89 -10.73 -20.57
N ILE A 40 -8.07 -10.26 -19.62
CA ILE A 40 -6.61 -10.49 -19.60
C ILE A 40 -6.31 -12.00 -19.57
N PHE A 41 -7.06 -12.78 -18.78
CA PHE A 41 -6.92 -14.24 -18.75
C PHE A 41 -7.14 -14.88 -20.12
N PHE A 42 -8.22 -14.51 -20.82
CA PHE A 42 -8.50 -15.03 -22.17
C PHE A 42 -7.52 -14.53 -23.23
N LEU A 43 -6.99 -13.32 -23.08
CA LEU A 43 -5.96 -12.78 -23.97
C LEU A 43 -4.55 -13.31 -23.67
N HIS A 44 -4.35 -14.08 -22.61
CA HIS A 44 -3.03 -14.60 -22.24
C HIS A 44 -2.24 -15.26 -23.40
N PRO A 45 -2.85 -16.12 -24.26
CA PRO A 45 -2.10 -16.73 -25.39
C PRO A 45 -1.56 -15.71 -26.38
N LYS A 46 -2.20 -14.53 -26.50
CA LYS A 46 -1.73 -13.42 -27.35
C LYS A 46 -0.65 -12.60 -26.61
N ILE A 47 -0.80 -12.38 -25.30
CA ILE A 47 0.13 -11.59 -24.50
C ILE A 47 1.50 -12.25 -24.41
N ILE A 48 1.59 -13.56 -24.19
CA ILE A 48 2.87 -14.27 -24.08
C ILE A 48 3.68 -14.28 -25.38
N LYS A 49 3.04 -14.03 -26.52
CA LYS A 49 3.69 -13.89 -27.83
C LYS A 49 4.26 -12.49 -28.08
N GLN A 50 3.96 -11.53 -27.22
CA GLN A 50 4.45 -10.17 -27.30
C GLN A 50 5.89 -10.06 -26.80
N SER A 51 6.55 -8.94 -27.14
CA SER A 51 7.90 -8.66 -26.64
C SER A 51 7.94 -8.63 -25.10
N PRO A 52 9.09 -8.94 -24.47
CA PRO A 52 9.24 -8.89 -23.02
C PRO A 52 8.82 -7.56 -22.40
N SER A 53 9.09 -6.45 -23.08
CA SER A 53 8.70 -5.10 -22.62
C SER A 53 7.18 -4.92 -22.56
N ILE A 54 6.45 -5.44 -23.57
CA ILE A 54 4.98 -5.41 -23.57
C ILE A 54 4.42 -6.28 -22.42
N GLN A 55 5.00 -7.46 -22.22
CA GLN A 55 4.60 -8.32 -21.09
C GLN A 55 4.84 -7.65 -19.74
N LEU A 56 5.95 -6.91 -19.57
CA LEU A 56 6.24 -6.11 -18.39
C LEU A 56 5.19 -5.01 -18.19
N LEU A 57 4.86 -4.26 -19.25
CA LEU A 57 3.82 -3.22 -19.20
C LEU A 57 2.45 -3.79 -18.78
N VAL A 58 2.11 -5.00 -19.26
CA VAL A 58 0.89 -5.69 -18.82
C VAL A 58 0.91 -5.97 -17.31
N GLN A 59 2.04 -6.41 -16.75
CA GLN A 59 2.17 -6.63 -15.29
C GLN A 59 2.00 -5.33 -14.51
N MET A 60 2.61 -4.24 -14.98
CA MET A 60 2.47 -2.91 -14.38
C MET A 60 1.01 -2.43 -14.42
N ALA A 61 0.35 -2.59 -15.56
CA ALA A 61 -1.05 -2.23 -15.73
C ALA A 61 -1.97 -3.06 -14.82
N MET A 62 -1.74 -4.38 -14.70
CA MET A 62 -2.49 -5.26 -13.80
C MET A 62 -2.38 -4.80 -12.34
N LEU A 63 -1.15 -4.48 -11.88
CA LEU A 63 -0.93 -3.96 -10.54
C LEU A 63 -1.68 -2.63 -10.34
N PHE A 64 -1.54 -1.70 -11.27
CA PHE A 64 -2.19 -0.38 -11.19
C PHE A 64 -3.71 -0.51 -11.12
N ILE A 65 -4.32 -1.34 -11.98
CA ILE A 65 -5.76 -1.57 -12.01
C ILE A 65 -6.22 -2.22 -10.70
N LEU A 66 -5.51 -3.24 -10.20
CA LEU A 66 -5.83 -3.89 -8.93
C LEU A 66 -5.85 -2.86 -7.79
N VAL A 67 -4.77 -2.09 -7.64
CA VAL A 67 -4.62 -1.14 -6.54
C VAL A 67 -5.68 -0.05 -6.58
N THR A 68 -5.89 0.57 -7.75
CA THR A 68 -6.84 1.69 -7.86
C THR A 68 -8.29 1.26 -7.69
N ASN A 69 -8.69 0.11 -8.28
CA ASN A 69 -10.06 -0.39 -8.14
C ASN A 69 -10.34 -0.86 -6.72
N ASP A 70 -9.47 -1.73 -6.17
CA ASP A 70 -9.79 -2.38 -4.90
C ASP A 70 -9.69 -1.40 -3.72
N TYR A 71 -8.79 -0.41 -3.79
CA TYR A 71 -8.75 0.69 -2.83
C TYR A 71 -10.09 1.45 -2.80
N TYR A 72 -10.60 1.84 -3.97
CA TYR A 72 -11.89 2.52 -4.07
C TYR A 72 -13.06 1.65 -3.60
N LEU A 73 -13.07 0.37 -3.99
CA LEU A 73 -14.16 -0.56 -3.66
C LEU A 73 -14.23 -0.87 -2.16
N VAL A 74 -13.09 -0.97 -1.49
CA VAL A 74 -13.02 -1.12 -0.02
C VAL A 74 -13.66 0.07 0.70
N GLY A 75 -13.33 1.30 0.28
CA GLY A 75 -13.97 2.50 0.82
C GLY A 75 -15.46 2.58 0.53
N LEU A 76 -15.88 2.09 -0.63
CA LEU A 76 -17.30 2.02 -0.99
C LEU A 76 -18.08 1.03 -0.12
N ILE A 77 -17.49 -0.13 0.22
CA ILE A 77 -18.11 -1.09 1.16
C ILE A 77 -18.31 -0.42 2.52
N ASP A 78 -17.29 0.24 3.05
CA ASP A 78 -17.39 0.95 4.33
C ASP A 78 -18.52 1.99 4.31
N LYS A 79 -18.57 2.81 3.27
CA LYS A 79 -19.60 3.85 3.12
C LYS A 79 -21.01 3.26 3.01
N LEU A 80 -21.21 2.23 2.19
CA LEU A 80 -22.52 1.64 1.94
C LEU A 80 -23.02 0.77 3.10
N SER A 81 -22.13 0.24 3.94
CA SER A 81 -22.49 -0.49 5.17
C SER A 81 -22.90 0.44 6.34
N GLY A 82 -22.87 1.74 6.12
CA GLY A 82 -23.14 2.73 7.18
C GLY A 82 -21.93 3.02 8.09
N GLY A 83 -20.74 2.60 7.68
CA GLY A 83 -19.49 2.71 8.43
C GLY A 83 -19.19 1.48 9.27
N LEU A 84 -18.01 0.90 9.05
CA LEU A 84 -17.53 -0.24 9.85
C LEU A 84 -17.08 0.22 11.25
N PRO A 85 -17.20 -0.61 12.30
CA PRO A 85 -16.69 -0.28 13.62
C PRO A 85 -15.20 0.00 13.60
N ARG A 86 -14.76 1.16 14.09
CA ARG A 86 -13.35 1.57 14.08
C ARG A 86 -12.60 1.00 15.29
N LEU A 87 -11.37 0.54 15.04
CA LEU A 87 -10.50 -0.02 16.07
C LEU A 87 -9.41 0.96 16.55
N ASP A 88 -9.48 2.22 16.15
CA ASP A 88 -8.47 3.26 16.44
C ASP A 88 -8.11 3.37 17.92
N HIS A 89 -9.06 3.22 18.83
CA HIS A 89 -8.79 3.21 20.28
C HIS A 89 -7.73 2.19 20.68
N PHE A 90 -7.80 0.98 20.13
CA PHE A 90 -6.82 -0.06 20.43
C PHE A 90 -5.43 0.32 19.93
N PHE A 91 -5.35 0.86 18.72
CA PHE A 91 -4.09 1.28 18.09
C PHE A 91 -3.48 2.49 18.78
N ALA A 92 -4.30 3.48 19.14
CA ALA A 92 -3.87 4.64 19.89
C ALA A 92 -3.36 4.25 21.30
N ASN A 93 -4.03 3.34 21.99
CA ASN A 93 -3.56 2.84 23.28
C ASN A 93 -2.22 2.11 23.16
N PHE A 94 -2.01 1.36 22.08
CA PHE A 94 -0.74 0.70 21.81
C PHE A 94 0.40 1.72 21.60
N ASP A 95 0.18 2.78 20.82
CA ASP A 95 1.15 3.85 20.64
C ASP A 95 1.49 4.56 21.95
N SER A 96 0.47 4.88 22.76
CA SER A 96 0.69 5.49 24.08
C SER A 96 1.45 4.56 25.04
N TRP A 97 1.21 3.26 24.97
CA TRP A 97 1.99 2.28 25.75
C TRP A 97 3.44 2.21 25.28
N LEU A 98 3.69 2.27 23.96
CA LEU A 98 5.02 2.13 23.39
C LEU A 98 5.88 3.39 23.57
N PHE A 99 5.31 4.57 23.37
CA PHE A 99 6.03 5.85 23.33
C PHE A 99 5.78 6.75 24.54
N GLY A 100 4.85 6.39 25.42
CA GLY A 100 4.38 7.25 26.53
C GLY A 100 3.31 8.25 26.12
N ASP A 101 3.12 8.49 24.84
CA ASP A 101 2.07 9.29 24.19
C ASP A 101 1.95 8.87 22.71
N GLN A 102 1.09 9.54 21.93
CA GLN A 102 0.97 9.31 20.50
C GLN A 102 2.23 9.79 19.76
N PHE A 103 2.84 8.95 18.93
CA PHE A 103 4.05 9.32 18.19
C PHE A 103 3.85 10.61 17.37
N SER A 104 2.70 10.75 16.72
CA SER A 104 2.37 11.93 15.90
C SER A 104 2.28 13.22 16.72
N ILE A 105 1.83 13.16 17.98
CA ILE A 105 1.78 14.30 18.92
C ILE A 105 3.20 14.63 19.39
N LEU A 106 3.99 13.62 19.78
CA LEU A 106 5.39 13.81 20.16
C LEU A 106 6.21 14.43 19.01
N PHE A 107 5.94 14.03 17.79
CA PHE A 107 6.59 14.60 16.61
C PHE A 107 6.16 16.06 16.36
N GLU A 108 4.88 16.38 16.53
CA GLU A 108 4.40 17.77 16.48
C GLU A 108 5.13 18.66 17.50
N GLN A 109 5.24 18.21 18.76
CA GLN A 109 5.97 18.92 19.82
C GLN A 109 7.45 19.09 19.47
N LEU A 110 8.10 18.07 18.92
CA LEU A 110 9.48 18.18 18.42
C LEU A 110 9.61 19.27 17.37
N LEU A 111 8.72 19.28 16.37
CA LEU A 111 8.75 20.27 15.30
C LEU A 111 8.51 21.69 15.81
N ALA A 112 7.64 21.88 16.80
CA ALA A 112 7.40 23.18 17.41
C ALA A 112 8.68 23.79 18.00
N ASN A 113 9.58 22.94 18.53
CA ASN A 113 10.87 23.36 19.12
C ASN A 113 11.97 23.61 18.07
N LEU A 114 11.85 23.09 16.83
CA LEU A 114 12.88 23.21 15.79
C LEU A 114 12.78 24.52 14.97
N GLY A 115 11.68 25.26 15.14
CA GLY A 115 11.41 26.47 14.37
C GLY A 115 10.88 26.21 12.95
N ASN A 116 10.27 27.24 12.38
CA ASN A 116 9.44 27.11 11.15
C ASN A 116 10.19 26.59 9.92
N LEU A 117 11.46 26.98 9.73
CA LEU A 117 12.22 26.59 8.53
C LEU A 117 12.51 25.08 8.55
N LEU A 118 13.08 24.61 9.67
CA LEU A 118 13.47 23.20 9.78
C LEU A 118 12.24 22.28 9.80
N SER A 119 11.14 22.70 10.44
CA SER A 119 9.87 22.00 10.44
C SER A 119 9.30 21.83 9.03
N LYS A 120 9.35 22.90 8.20
CA LYS A 120 8.96 22.81 6.79
C LYS A 120 9.82 21.84 6.00
N LEU A 121 11.15 21.94 6.14
CA LEU A 121 12.06 21.06 5.40
C LEU A 121 11.88 19.59 5.77
N LEU A 122 11.67 19.27 7.04
CA LEU A 122 11.41 17.90 7.49
C LEU A 122 10.06 17.39 6.98
N ASN A 123 8.99 18.17 7.11
CA ASN A 123 7.68 17.78 6.60
C ASN A 123 7.68 17.64 5.07
N ASP A 124 8.37 18.51 4.34
CA ASP A 124 8.53 18.42 2.88
C ASP A 124 9.29 17.15 2.47
N LEU A 125 10.35 16.80 3.20
CA LEU A 125 11.06 15.54 2.99
C LEU A 125 10.15 14.34 3.22
N LEU A 126 9.43 14.30 4.34
CA LEU A 126 8.56 13.20 4.71
C LEU A 126 7.41 13.02 3.71
N ILE A 127 6.73 14.10 3.31
CA ILE A 127 5.64 14.00 2.32
C ILE A 127 6.16 13.62 0.93
N THR A 128 7.38 14.06 0.55
CA THR A 128 8.01 13.66 -0.72
C THR A 128 8.33 12.17 -0.72
N VAL A 129 8.89 11.65 0.37
CA VAL A 129 9.12 10.21 0.55
C VAL A 129 7.80 9.43 0.51
N TYR A 130 6.77 9.92 1.20
CA TYR A 130 5.45 9.31 1.20
C TYR A 130 4.87 9.19 -0.21
N VAL A 131 4.88 10.28 -0.99
CA VAL A 131 4.37 10.29 -2.36
C VAL A 131 5.22 9.47 -3.32
N SER A 132 6.53 9.32 -3.07
CA SER A 132 7.41 8.49 -3.91
C SER A 132 6.97 7.03 -4.03
N TYR A 133 6.21 6.54 -3.05
CA TYR A 133 5.60 5.21 -3.04
C TYR A 133 4.94 4.83 -4.38
N PHE A 134 4.18 5.75 -4.99
CA PHE A 134 3.45 5.50 -6.23
C PHE A 134 4.36 5.13 -7.41
N LEU A 135 5.61 5.60 -7.42
CA LEU A 135 6.59 5.34 -8.49
C LEU A 135 7.54 4.19 -8.14
N ASN A 136 7.82 3.99 -6.87
CA ASN A 136 8.85 3.07 -6.39
C ASN A 136 8.62 1.63 -6.86
N ALA A 137 7.38 1.16 -6.89
CA ALA A 137 7.02 -0.18 -7.35
C ALA A 137 7.39 -0.41 -8.83
N PHE A 138 7.15 0.59 -9.68
CA PHE A 138 7.48 0.53 -11.11
C PHE A 138 8.99 0.63 -11.36
N ILE A 139 9.68 1.48 -10.58
CA ILE A 139 11.15 1.60 -10.63
C ILE A 139 11.80 0.26 -10.28
N VAL A 140 11.42 -0.34 -9.15
CA VAL A 140 11.99 -1.63 -8.71
C VAL A 140 11.59 -2.77 -9.64
N GLY A 141 10.36 -2.77 -10.17
CA GLY A 141 9.93 -3.73 -11.19
C GLY A 141 10.78 -3.66 -12.46
N THR A 142 11.14 -2.45 -12.90
CA THR A 142 12.05 -2.22 -14.02
C THR A 142 13.46 -2.71 -13.70
N ILE A 143 13.96 -2.44 -12.49
CA ILE A 143 15.27 -2.97 -12.02
C ILE A 143 15.24 -4.50 -12.02
N CYS A 144 14.19 -5.14 -11.52
CA CYS A 144 14.04 -6.60 -11.54
C CYS A 144 14.10 -7.14 -12.96
N TYR A 145 13.43 -6.47 -13.91
CA TYR A 145 13.44 -6.86 -15.32
C TYR A 145 14.84 -6.73 -15.95
N GLN A 146 15.49 -5.59 -15.77
CA GLN A 146 16.79 -5.32 -16.37
C GLN A 146 17.91 -6.19 -15.78
N PHE A 147 17.86 -6.45 -14.47
CA PHE A 147 18.92 -7.15 -13.76
C PHE A 147 18.76 -8.67 -13.77
N ALA A 148 17.52 -9.18 -13.75
CA ALA A 148 17.23 -10.60 -13.57
C ALA A 148 16.19 -11.17 -14.56
N GLY A 149 15.78 -10.37 -15.54
CA GLY A 149 14.91 -10.78 -16.64
C GLY A 149 13.41 -10.76 -16.31
N LEU A 150 12.63 -11.05 -17.37
CA LEU A 150 11.17 -10.93 -17.36
C LEU A 150 10.49 -11.82 -16.29
N ASP A 151 10.98 -13.04 -16.11
CA ASP A 151 10.37 -13.99 -15.17
C ASP A 151 10.52 -13.54 -13.71
N GLN A 152 11.65 -12.90 -13.42
CA GLN A 152 11.85 -12.33 -12.08
C GLN A 152 10.97 -11.10 -11.85
N ALA A 153 10.82 -10.25 -12.87
CA ALA A 153 9.90 -9.12 -12.82
C ALA A 153 8.44 -9.57 -12.64
N LYS A 154 8.00 -10.62 -13.34
CA LYS A 154 6.66 -11.21 -13.13
C LYS A 154 6.46 -11.69 -11.70
N THR A 155 7.45 -12.38 -11.14
CA THR A 155 7.41 -12.87 -9.76
C THR A 155 7.34 -11.71 -8.76
N PHE A 156 8.08 -10.65 -9.02
CA PHE A 156 8.05 -9.41 -8.24
C PHE A 156 6.66 -8.77 -8.25
N PHE A 157 6.08 -8.51 -9.43
CA PHE A 157 4.74 -7.93 -9.53
C PHE A 157 3.67 -8.81 -8.91
N PHE A 158 3.79 -10.13 -9.06
CA PHE A 158 2.89 -11.06 -8.39
C PHE A 158 2.96 -10.98 -6.86
N SER A 159 4.17 -10.82 -6.29
CA SER A 159 4.33 -10.60 -4.84
C SER A 159 3.65 -9.30 -4.38
N LEU A 160 3.73 -8.23 -5.18
CA LEU A 160 3.05 -6.98 -4.89
C LEU A 160 1.53 -7.13 -4.97
N MET A 161 1.01 -7.83 -5.98
CA MET A 161 -0.43 -8.11 -6.09
C MET A 161 -0.94 -8.90 -4.88
N LEU A 162 -0.19 -9.93 -4.43
CA LEU A 162 -0.52 -10.69 -3.22
C LEU A 162 -0.54 -9.78 -1.98
N PHE A 163 0.45 -8.90 -1.84
CA PHE A 163 0.49 -7.95 -0.73
C PHE A 163 -0.77 -7.09 -0.71
N TYR A 164 -1.12 -6.46 -1.82
CA TYR A 164 -2.30 -5.59 -1.89
C TYR A 164 -3.62 -6.34 -1.65
N MET A 165 -3.78 -7.53 -2.21
CA MET A 165 -4.98 -8.34 -2.01
C MET A 165 -5.20 -8.66 -0.53
N ILE A 166 -4.12 -9.06 0.19
CA ILE A 166 -4.23 -9.33 1.63
C ILE A 166 -4.42 -8.03 2.41
N ASN A 167 -3.71 -6.96 2.05
CA ASN A 167 -3.80 -5.66 2.70
C ASN A 167 -5.22 -5.08 2.61
N PHE A 168 -5.84 -5.06 1.44
CA PHE A 168 -7.21 -4.58 1.25
C PHE A 168 -8.26 -5.44 1.96
N LEU A 169 -8.05 -6.77 2.03
CA LEU A 169 -8.90 -7.64 2.85
C LEU A 169 -8.78 -7.25 4.33
N LEU A 170 -7.57 -6.96 4.82
CA LEU A 170 -7.35 -6.57 6.21
C LEU A 170 -7.96 -5.19 6.52
N TYR A 171 -8.04 -4.25 5.58
CA TYR A 171 -8.76 -2.99 5.75
C TYR A 171 -10.25 -3.22 6.09
N LEU A 172 -10.88 -4.22 5.50
CA LEU A 172 -12.27 -4.58 5.81
C LEU A 172 -12.41 -5.33 7.13
N LEU A 173 -11.44 -6.17 7.50
CA LEU A 173 -11.50 -7.00 8.70
C LEU A 173 -11.03 -6.26 9.96
N VAL A 174 -10.15 -5.28 9.81
CA VAL A 174 -9.55 -4.47 10.89
C VAL A 174 -9.63 -3.00 10.50
N PRO A 175 -10.82 -2.39 10.52
CA PRO A 175 -11.03 -1.02 10.07
C PRO A 175 -10.38 -0.01 11.01
N VAL A 176 -9.37 0.72 10.52
CA VAL A 176 -8.64 1.76 11.26
C VAL A 176 -8.55 3.02 10.39
N THR A 177 -8.94 4.16 10.94
CA THR A 177 -8.91 5.44 10.20
C THR A 177 -7.55 6.13 10.22
N GLY A 178 -6.77 5.87 11.26
CA GLY A 178 -5.49 6.52 11.51
C GLY A 178 -5.57 7.81 12.33
N PRO A 179 -4.42 8.24 12.90
CA PRO A 179 -4.33 9.35 13.84
C PRO A 179 -4.89 10.69 13.31
N GLN A 180 -4.75 10.94 12.02
CA GLN A 180 -5.21 12.19 11.38
C GLN A 180 -6.70 12.48 11.54
N PHE A 181 -7.53 11.44 11.70
CA PHE A 181 -8.97 11.57 11.91
C PHE A 181 -9.34 11.33 13.37
N PHE A 182 -8.86 10.24 13.94
CA PHE A 182 -9.21 9.82 15.28
C PHE A 182 -8.70 10.79 16.36
N LEU A 183 -7.50 11.35 16.18
CA LEU A 183 -6.87 12.29 17.12
C LEU A 183 -6.95 13.74 16.63
N SER A 184 -7.84 14.05 15.68
CA SER A 184 -7.91 15.38 15.04
C SER A 184 -8.03 16.53 16.03
N GLU A 185 -8.76 16.34 17.14
CA GLU A 185 -8.95 17.34 18.18
C GLU A 185 -7.75 17.47 19.16
N SER A 186 -6.87 16.49 19.17
CA SER A 186 -5.68 16.47 20.04
C SER A 186 -4.50 17.27 19.45
N TYR A 187 -4.52 17.56 18.14
CA TYR A 187 -3.46 18.31 17.50
C TYR A 187 -3.64 19.83 17.66
N GLN A 188 -2.59 20.49 18.12
CA GLN A 188 -2.59 21.95 18.29
C GLN A 188 -2.34 22.70 16.99
N ASN A 189 -1.55 22.12 16.09
CA ASN A 189 -1.15 22.78 14.85
C ASN A 189 -1.32 21.84 13.64
N GLN A 190 -1.55 22.44 12.47
CA GLN A 190 -1.41 21.72 11.21
C GLN A 190 0.06 21.58 10.84
N PRO A 191 0.47 20.47 10.17
CA PRO A 191 1.84 20.31 9.70
C PRO A 191 2.27 21.48 8.81
N LEU A 192 3.42 22.07 9.12
CA LEU A 192 3.97 23.18 8.35
C LEU A 192 4.70 22.66 7.12
N PHE A 193 4.34 23.17 5.94
CA PHE A 193 4.94 22.83 4.66
C PHE A 193 5.39 24.08 3.89
N SER A 194 6.38 23.92 2.99
CA SER A 194 6.60 24.86 1.89
C SER A 194 5.47 24.80 0.85
N ALA A 195 5.57 25.58 -0.23
CA ALA A 195 4.62 25.47 -1.34
C ALA A 195 4.61 24.06 -1.97
N TRP A 196 5.80 23.43 -2.10
CA TRP A 196 5.95 22.09 -2.61
C TRP A 196 5.28 21.03 -1.72
N GLY A 197 5.61 21.01 -0.43
CA GLY A 197 5.02 20.05 0.50
C GLY A 197 3.52 20.19 0.63
N ARG A 198 2.99 21.44 0.62
CA ARG A 198 1.53 21.69 0.60
C ARG A 198 0.85 21.09 -0.62
N LEU A 199 1.45 21.26 -1.81
CA LEU A 199 0.92 20.67 -3.03
C LEU A 199 0.80 19.14 -2.91
N LEU A 200 1.86 18.46 -2.45
CA LEU A 200 1.86 17.01 -2.27
C LEU A 200 0.88 16.56 -1.19
N TYR A 201 0.85 17.27 -0.06
CA TYR A 201 -0.05 16.93 1.06
C TYR A 201 -1.52 17.09 0.68
N SER A 202 -1.88 18.21 -0.02
CA SER A 202 -3.23 18.41 -0.55
C SER A 202 -3.62 17.30 -1.53
N TRP A 203 -2.72 16.96 -2.45
CA TRP A 203 -2.97 15.88 -3.41
C TRP A 203 -3.25 14.53 -2.73
N VAL A 204 -2.50 14.18 -1.68
CA VAL A 204 -2.74 12.97 -0.89
C VAL A 204 -4.10 13.03 -0.19
N ARG A 205 -4.42 14.16 0.44
CA ARG A 205 -5.67 14.35 1.20
C ARG A 205 -6.91 14.31 0.30
N GLU A 206 -6.85 14.98 -0.85
CA GLU A 206 -7.93 15.01 -1.84
C GLU A 206 -8.12 13.68 -2.56
N GLY A 207 -7.02 12.92 -2.75
CA GLY A 207 -7.05 11.59 -3.36
C GLY A 207 -7.54 10.47 -2.42
N GLN A 208 -7.68 10.74 -1.12
CA GLN A 208 -8.10 9.73 -0.17
C GLN A 208 -9.61 9.45 -0.29
N THR A 209 -9.95 8.27 -0.81
CA THR A 209 -11.35 7.83 -0.98
C THR A 209 -11.77 6.75 0.03
N THR A 210 -10.81 6.20 0.76
CA THR A 210 -11.00 5.15 1.77
C THR A 210 -10.56 5.67 3.14
N PHE A 211 -11.39 5.44 4.16
CA PHE A 211 -11.18 5.91 5.54
C PHE A 211 -11.05 4.75 6.54
N ILE A 212 -10.67 3.57 6.05
CA ILE A 212 -10.38 2.38 6.84
C ILE A 212 -9.04 1.75 6.44
N ASP A 213 -8.18 2.54 5.83
CA ASP A 213 -6.92 2.13 5.21
C ASP A 213 -5.71 2.24 6.16
N GLY A 214 -5.97 2.30 7.48
CA GLY A 214 -4.91 2.35 8.47
C GLY A 214 -4.14 1.04 8.60
N PHE A 215 -4.80 -0.10 8.74
CA PHE A 215 -4.15 -1.36 9.12
C PHE A 215 -4.24 -2.47 8.07
N PRO A 216 -3.10 -3.09 7.70
CA PRO A 216 -1.69 -2.67 7.90
C PRO A 216 -1.28 -1.51 6.99
N SER A 217 -0.16 -0.84 7.30
CA SER A 217 0.33 0.25 6.47
C SER A 217 0.74 -0.23 5.07
N GLY A 218 -0.03 0.17 4.05
CA GLY A 218 0.26 -0.15 2.66
C GLY A 218 1.55 0.52 2.16
N HIS A 219 1.74 1.80 2.48
CA HIS A 219 2.90 2.59 2.07
C HIS A 219 4.22 2.02 2.61
N PHE A 220 4.29 1.80 3.91
CA PHE A 220 5.47 1.22 4.53
C PHE A 220 5.68 -0.24 4.07
N GLY A 221 4.62 -1.06 4.10
CA GLY A 221 4.71 -2.49 3.78
C GLY A 221 5.17 -2.76 2.36
N VAL A 222 4.65 -2.03 1.38
CA VAL A 222 5.12 -2.13 -0.01
C VAL A 222 6.57 -1.67 -0.12
N THR A 223 6.93 -0.50 0.44
CA THR A 223 8.32 0.00 0.37
C THR A 223 9.30 -0.98 1.02
N PHE A 224 8.90 -1.62 2.10
CA PHE A 224 9.68 -2.68 2.75
C PHE A 224 9.78 -3.95 1.87
N LEU A 225 8.71 -4.35 1.20
CA LEU A 225 8.71 -5.46 0.24
C LEU A 225 9.66 -5.18 -0.95
N LEU A 226 9.68 -3.94 -1.46
CA LEU A 226 10.64 -3.52 -2.49
C LEU A 226 12.08 -3.68 -2.00
N THR A 227 12.34 -3.30 -0.75
CA THR A 227 13.66 -3.46 -0.10
C THR A 227 14.05 -4.93 -0.01
N ILE A 228 13.16 -5.82 0.46
CA ILE A 228 13.39 -7.28 0.51
C ILE A 228 13.77 -7.80 -0.89
N TRP A 229 13.06 -7.38 -1.93
CA TRP A 229 13.35 -7.79 -3.30
C TRP A 229 14.73 -7.36 -3.78
N LEU A 230 15.13 -6.12 -3.53
CA LEU A 230 16.46 -5.61 -3.90
C LEU A 230 17.59 -6.29 -3.13
N PHE A 231 17.37 -6.64 -1.85
CA PHE A 231 18.32 -7.46 -1.09
C PHE A 231 18.43 -8.88 -1.67
N ASN A 232 17.32 -9.50 -2.01
CA ASN A 232 17.30 -10.83 -2.64
C ASN A 232 18.02 -10.84 -3.99
N LEU A 233 17.94 -9.77 -4.77
CA LEU A 233 18.65 -9.61 -6.05
C LEU A 233 20.15 -9.26 -5.86
N GLY A 234 20.58 -8.84 -4.68
CA GLY A 234 21.94 -8.32 -4.47
C GLY A 234 22.19 -6.96 -5.17
N HIS A 235 21.12 -6.26 -5.58
CA HIS A 235 21.25 -5.02 -6.35
C HIS A 235 21.80 -3.88 -5.47
N ARG A 236 22.66 -3.02 -6.07
CA ARG A 236 23.36 -1.93 -5.33
C ARG A 236 22.40 -0.93 -4.67
N THR A 237 21.20 -0.72 -5.21
CA THR A 237 20.21 0.23 -4.65
C THR A 237 19.50 -0.28 -3.40
N LYS A 238 19.76 -1.49 -2.94
CA LYS A 238 19.12 -2.07 -1.75
C LYS A 238 19.25 -1.21 -0.48
N TYR A 239 20.41 -0.56 -0.30
CA TYR A 239 20.63 0.31 0.87
C TYR A 239 19.90 1.64 0.75
N LEU A 240 19.74 2.18 -0.48
CA LEU A 240 18.92 3.35 -0.73
C LEU A 240 17.44 3.03 -0.39
N PHE A 241 16.93 1.90 -0.84
CA PHE A 241 15.54 1.51 -0.54
C PHE A 241 15.33 1.13 0.93
N LEU A 242 16.35 0.63 1.61
CA LEU A 242 16.31 0.48 3.07
C LEU A 242 16.15 1.85 3.76
N ALA A 243 16.93 2.85 3.36
CA ALA A 243 16.79 4.21 3.89
C ALA A 243 15.41 4.81 3.57
N ILE A 244 14.91 4.63 2.33
CA ILE A 244 13.56 5.07 1.94
C ILE A 244 12.49 4.36 2.79
N SER A 245 12.65 3.06 3.10
CA SER A 245 11.71 2.33 3.96
C SER A 245 11.69 2.86 5.40
N LEU A 246 12.84 3.16 5.96
CA LEU A 246 12.95 3.76 7.30
C LEU A 246 12.34 5.17 7.34
N LEU A 247 12.62 5.98 6.32
CA LEU A 247 11.99 7.30 6.17
C LEU A 247 10.47 7.19 5.93
N MET A 248 10.02 6.18 5.19
CA MET A 248 8.59 5.92 4.97
C MET A 248 7.88 5.55 6.28
N ALA A 249 8.51 4.73 7.13
CA ALA A 249 7.99 4.42 8.46
C ALA A 249 7.80 5.69 9.29
N GLY A 250 8.85 6.54 9.35
CA GLY A 250 8.76 7.84 10.02
C GLY A 250 7.71 8.76 9.40
N ALA A 251 7.65 8.83 8.06
CA ALA A 251 6.72 9.70 7.34
C ALA A 251 5.25 9.33 7.61
N THR A 252 4.91 8.04 7.58
CA THR A 252 3.53 7.59 7.80
C THR A 252 3.01 7.90 9.20
N MET A 253 3.88 7.80 10.21
CA MET A 253 3.52 8.12 11.60
C MET A 253 3.56 9.64 11.86
N ALA A 254 4.61 10.32 11.44
CA ALA A 254 4.82 11.76 11.66
C ALA A 254 3.76 12.62 10.95
N LEU A 255 3.35 12.22 9.74
CA LEU A 255 2.29 12.89 8.96
C LEU A 255 0.87 12.46 9.39
N ARG A 256 0.75 11.68 10.47
CA ARG A 256 -0.52 11.32 11.13
C ARG A 256 -1.37 10.30 10.34
N PHE A 257 -0.76 9.56 9.40
CA PHE A 257 -1.50 8.58 8.59
C PHE A 257 -1.66 7.23 9.30
N HIS A 258 -0.64 6.77 10.04
CA HIS A 258 -0.59 5.44 10.63
C HIS A 258 -0.14 5.44 12.10
N TYR A 259 -0.59 4.43 12.83
CA TYR A 259 -0.05 4.03 14.14
C TYR A 259 1.15 3.09 13.97
N SER A 260 1.95 2.92 15.03
CA SER A 260 3.11 2.01 15.01
C SER A 260 2.72 0.55 14.74
N LEU A 261 1.57 0.11 15.26
CA LEU A 261 1.08 -1.26 15.07
C LEU A 261 0.76 -1.56 13.61
N ASP A 262 0.33 -0.56 12.83
CA ASP A 262 0.11 -0.69 11.37
C ASP A 262 1.41 -1.07 10.66
N LEU A 263 2.51 -0.47 11.08
CA LEU A 263 3.83 -0.72 10.51
C LEU A 263 4.36 -2.09 10.95
N LEU A 264 4.21 -2.43 12.24
CA LEU A 264 4.63 -3.72 12.76
C LEU A 264 3.94 -4.89 12.03
N ALA A 265 2.64 -4.75 11.73
CA ALA A 265 1.88 -5.76 10.98
C ALA A 265 2.27 -5.80 9.48
N ALA A 266 2.70 -4.69 8.91
CA ALA A 266 3.11 -4.63 7.51
C ALA A 266 4.42 -5.42 7.23
N VAL A 267 5.30 -5.57 8.23
CA VAL A 267 6.56 -6.33 8.10
C VAL A 267 6.31 -7.81 7.78
N PRO A 268 5.57 -8.59 8.61
CA PRO A 268 5.28 -9.97 8.29
C PRO A 268 4.44 -10.11 7.01
N LEU A 269 3.53 -9.19 6.72
CA LEU A 269 2.76 -9.21 5.48
C LEU A 269 3.67 -9.09 4.25
N ALA A 270 4.64 -8.18 4.25
CA ALA A 270 5.63 -8.04 3.18
C ALA A 270 6.49 -9.32 3.02
N ALA A 271 6.95 -9.90 4.14
CA ALA A 271 7.74 -11.12 4.12
C ALA A 271 6.95 -12.32 3.57
N ILE A 272 5.69 -12.49 4.00
CA ILE A 272 4.78 -13.53 3.51
C ILE A 272 4.53 -13.36 2.01
N SER A 273 4.24 -12.14 1.56
CA SER A 273 3.98 -11.84 0.15
C SER A 273 5.20 -12.12 -0.74
N PHE A 274 6.40 -11.79 -0.26
CA PHE A 274 7.66 -12.15 -0.92
C PHE A 274 7.82 -13.67 -1.04
N TYR A 275 7.68 -14.39 0.07
CA TYR A 275 7.84 -15.84 0.11
C TYR A 275 6.84 -16.57 -0.78
N LEU A 276 5.55 -16.22 -0.68
CA LEU A 276 4.49 -16.81 -1.49
C LEU A 276 4.71 -16.52 -2.98
N GLY A 277 5.06 -15.28 -3.34
CA GLY A 277 5.36 -14.93 -4.72
C GLY A 277 6.45 -15.78 -5.33
N LYS A 278 7.54 -16.02 -4.60
CA LYS A 278 8.63 -16.91 -5.03
C LYS A 278 8.20 -18.37 -5.12
N ARG A 279 7.44 -18.88 -4.16
CA ARG A 279 6.99 -20.27 -4.11
C ARG A 279 6.02 -20.61 -5.26
N PHE A 280 5.08 -19.70 -5.56
CA PHE A 280 4.14 -19.92 -6.67
C PHE A 280 4.82 -19.94 -8.04
N LYS A 281 5.96 -19.28 -8.21
CA LYS A 281 6.80 -19.42 -9.41
C LYS A 281 7.32 -20.85 -9.55
N THR A 282 7.83 -21.45 -8.47
CA THR A 282 8.41 -22.79 -8.49
C THR A 282 7.37 -23.86 -8.87
N LEU A 283 6.13 -23.73 -8.39
CA LEU A 283 5.02 -24.61 -8.73
C LEU A 283 4.52 -24.47 -10.20
N SER A 284 4.96 -23.44 -10.92
CA SER A 284 4.57 -23.21 -12.31
C SER A 284 5.56 -23.77 -13.33
N ILE A 285 6.66 -24.34 -12.88
CA ILE A 285 7.71 -24.95 -13.71
C ILE A 285 7.60 -26.49 -13.72
N ILE A 286 6.75 -27.06 -12.86
CA ILE A 286 6.34 -28.46 -12.85
C ILE A 286 5.00 -28.60 -13.57
#